data_f0e9c8b15612c0003a0141fcd6f2baa7
#
_entry.id   f0e9c8b15612c0003a0141fcd6f2baa7
#
_cell.length_a   1.000
_cell.length_b   1.000
_cell.length_c   1.000
_cell.angle_alpha   90.00
_cell.angle_beta   90.00
_cell.angle_gamma   90.00
#
_symmetry.space_group_name_H-M   'P 1'
#
loop_
_entity.id
_entity.type
_entity.pdbx_description
1 polymer ?
#
loop_
_entity_poly.entity_id
_entity_poly.type
_entity_poly.pdbx_seq_one_letter_code
_entity_poly.pdbx_strand_id
1 'polypeptide(L)'
;MFGAAVLPAVMVIAGLWMAGTKGRKYETVTVCMPAYRNVDDLTMVQGAVNKITEERYGISFEFHMISSANYLKSMEIALLDPSLDIMLINGKPLFQHVEDQQLVDLTDYMGRASEEMRGLWTDEILRGVSVGGRLYGLPTFRNFGNYIGLNLDEEIAAEFGVRDRQKMTMEEVDVLLHEIKRRYPDRNVLVPQGMDTMIAEWTWDGLGDADCIGVLPDCGQATKVQNLYETDDFIEFCTWMRRWQEDGLIMEDVLSNVEQWQDLIYQKRGIACFDNYGVNSVSGMIRTVIVDNWSVSNSYSILMYCISANSAHKDIAWKGMEILYTDRDVEILLNNGIEGVHYVKNEDGTASYPPGVTVLNSTYAMMEVNWATPYSRYAYPLDVNGADFAGRQEAFNREALKSKASGFIFNPVPVSREYEACCEVYDKYTPALMSGVLELEPALERAKEEFREAGIDIVIQEKQRQLDEYLEGVQSY
;
A
#
# COMPACT_ATOMS: atom_id res chain seq x y z
N MET A 1 26.76 18.50 -16.98
CA MET A 1 27.43 17.19 -17.13
C MET A 1 26.73 16.18 -16.23
N PHE A 2 25.52 15.80 -16.58
CA PHE A 2 24.78 14.70 -15.91
C PHE A 2 24.16 13.87 -17.03
N GLY A 3 24.87 12.85 -17.50
CA GLY A 3 24.39 12.05 -18.63
C GLY A 3 25.16 10.73 -18.84
N ALA A 4 25.58 10.05 -17.75
CA ALA A 4 26.36 8.82 -17.95
C ALA A 4 26.09 7.68 -16.96
N ALA A 5 25.10 7.78 -16.05
CA ALA A 5 24.90 6.77 -15.01
C ALA A 5 23.63 5.91 -15.17
N VAL A 6 22.74 6.23 -16.12
CA VAL A 6 21.44 5.52 -16.28
C VAL A 6 21.54 4.32 -17.25
N LEU A 7 22.49 4.32 -18.17
CA LEU A 7 22.63 3.28 -19.19
C LEU A 7 23.03 1.87 -18.68
N PRO A 8 23.82 1.69 -17.60
CA PRO A 8 24.20 0.34 -17.18
C PRO A 8 23.05 -0.47 -16.55
N ALA A 9 22.15 0.19 -15.83
CA ALA A 9 21.04 -0.50 -15.14
C ALA A 9 19.98 -1.01 -16.12
N VAL A 10 19.68 -0.24 -17.17
CA VAL A 10 18.72 -0.62 -18.21
C VAL A 10 19.25 -1.78 -19.05
N MET A 11 20.56 -1.81 -19.35
CA MET A 11 21.17 -2.91 -20.09
C MET A 11 21.27 -4.21 -19.26
N VAL A 12 21.40 -4.12 -17.94
CA VAL A 12 21.44 -5.33 -17.09
C VAL A 12 20.03 -5.95 -16.99
N ILE A 13 18.99 -5.14 -16.91
CA ILE A 13 17.59 -5.64 -16.92
C ILE A 13 17.28 -6.26 -18.30
N ALA A 14 17.51 -5.55 -19.40
CA ALA A 14 17.28 -6.09 -20.75
C ALA A 14 18.17 -7.31 -21.08
N GLY A 15 19.38 -7.39 -20.55
CA GLY A 15 20.29 -8.52 -20.77
C GLY A 15 19.93 -9.78 -20.01
N LEU A 16 19.30 -9.67 -18.84
CA LEU A 16 18.79 -10.80 -18.06
C LEU A 16 17.53 -11.43 -18.70
N TRP A 17 16.75 -10.64 -19.42
CA TRP A 17 15.49 -11.09 -20.04
C TRP A 17 15.70 -11.85 -21.36
N MET A 18 16.84 -11.71 -22.04
CA MET A 18 17.10 -12.37 -23.33
C MET A 18 17.73 -13.77 -23.22
N ALA A 19 18.04 -14.26 -22.04
CA ALA A 19 18.70 -15.55 -21.86
C ALA A 19 17.69 -16.68 -21.61
N GLY A 20 17.10 -17.25 -22.65
CA GLY A 20 16.69 -18.62 -22.57
C GLY A 20 15.27 -19.03 -22.95
N THR A 21 14.94 -19.01 -24.24
CA THR A 21 13.71 -19.68 -24.74
C THR A 21 13.99 -20.97 -25.55
N LYS A 22 15.20 -21.51 -25.52
CA LYS A 22 15.50 -22.76 -26.25
C LYS A 22 15.52 -23.95 -25.30
N GLY A 23 14.45 -24.76 -25.36
CA GLY A 23 14.43 -26.11 -24.75
C GLY A 23 13.61 -26.25 -23.48
N ARG A 24 12.74 -25.30 -23.13
CA ARG A 24 11.86 -25.42 -21.94
C ARG A 24 10.82 -26.54 -22.18
N LYS A 25 10.70 -27.44 -21.23
CA LYS A 25 9.71 -28.53 -21.21
C LYS A 25 8.31 -28.01 -20.84
N TYR A 26 8.25 -26.89 -20.13
CA TYR A 26 7.05 -26.30 -19.57
C TYR A 26 6.83 -24.86 -20.08
N GLU A 27 5.59 -24.44 -20.14
CA GLU A 27 5.25 -23.04 -20.39
C GLU A 27 5.66 -22.18 -19.19
N THR A 28 6.22 -21.00 -19.43
CA THR A 28 6.70 -20.12 -18.35
C THR A 28 5.79 -18.91 -18.20
N VAL A 29 5.47 -18.59 -16.96
CA VAL A 29 4.76 -17.36 -16.57
C VAL A 29 5.74 -16.45 -15.84
N THR A 30 5.96 -15.27 -16.37
CA THR A 30 6.82 -14.25 -15.77
C THR A 30 6.00 -13.33 -14.88
N VAL A 31 6.40 -13.22 -13.60
CA VAL A 31 5.71 -12.42 -12.58
C VAL A 31 6.61 -11.33 -12.06
N CYS A 32 6.17 -10.08 -12.10
CA CYS A 32 6.88 -8.93 -11.53
C CYS A 32 6.16 -8.40 -10.29
N MET A 33 6.90 -8.25 -9.20
CA MET A 33 6.38 -7.73 -7.93
C MET A 33 7.45 -6.96 -7.15
N PRO A 34 7.07 -6.04 -6.24
CA PRO A 34 8.04 -5.30 -5.45
C PRO A 34 8.64 -6.16 -4.34
N ALA A 35 9.94 -5.96 -4.08
CA ALA A 35 10.64 -6.46 -2.90
C ALA A 35 10.70 -5.36 -1.84
N TYR A 36 9.96 -5.53 -0.78
CA TYR A 36 9.95 -4.62 0.39
C TYR A 36 10.95 -5.06 1.47
N ARG A 37 11.45 -6.30 1.38
CA ARG A 37 12.42 -6.92 2.28
C ARG A 37 13.45 -7.69 1.49
N ASN A 38 14.44 -8.26 2.19
CA ASN A 38 15.46 -9.09 1.54
C ASN A 38 14.85 -10.35 0.91
N VAL A 39 15.26 -10.64 -0.32
CA VAL A 39 14.84 -11.80 -1.13
C VAL A 39 16.02 -12.45 -1.84
N ASP A 40 17.21 -12.46 -1.23
CA ASP A 40 18.44 -13.03 -1.81
C ASP A 40 18.25 -14.50 -2.21
N ASP A 41 17.44 -15.27 -1.47
CA ASP A 41 17.12 -16.67 -1.76
C ASP A 41 15.93 -16.86 -2.71
N LEU A 42 15.50 -15.81 -3.46
CA LEU A 42 14.40 -15.90 -4.42
C LEU A 42 14.56 -17.10 -5.39
N THR A 43 15.77 -17.34 -5.89
CA THR A 43 16.04 -18.46 -6.80
C THR A 43 15.74 -19.81 -6.16
N MET A 44 16.03 -19.97 -4.87
CA MET A 44 15.74 -21.20 -4.10
C MET A 44 14.22 -21.38 -3.94
N VAL A 45 13.51 -20.32 -3.57
CA VAL A 45 12.05 -20.32 -3.41
C VAL A 45 11.38 -20.60 -4.75
N GLN A 46 11.77 -19.91 -5.82
CA GLN A 46 11.26 -20.16 -7.18
C GLN A 46 11.45 -21.62 -7.61
N GLY A 47 12.62 -22.21 -7.31
CA GLY A 47 12.88 -23.62 -7.62
C GLY A 47 11.93 -24.56 -6.89
N ALA A 48 11.57 -24.26 -5.64
CA ALA A 48 10.58 -25.03 -4.87
C ALA A 48 9.16 -24.84 -5.42
N VAL A 49 8.77 -23.61 -5.79
CA VAL A 49 7.49 -23.33 -6.46
C VAL A 49 7.41 -24.11 -7.77
N ASN A 50 8.43 -24.03 -8.63
CA ASN A 50 8.42 -24.66 -9.94
C ASN A 50 8.37 -26.19 -9.83
N LYS A 51 8.98 -26.78 -8.82
CA LYS A 51 8.84 -28.22 -8.59
C LYS A 51 7.38 -28.65 -8.42
N ILE A 52 6.56 -27.83 -7.75
CA ILE A 52 5.14 -28.08 -7.54
C ILE A 52 4.36 -27.80 -8.83
N THR A 53 4.56 -26.61 -9.42
CA THR A 53 3.72 -26.14 -10.53
C THR A 53 3.98 -26.84 -11.84
N GLU A 54 5.22 -27.27 -12.08
CA GLU A 54 5.58 -28.09 -13.22
C GLU A 54 4.94 -29.49 -13.16
N GLU A 55 4.91 -30.12 -11.97
CA GLU A 55 4.31 -31.42 -11.76
C GLU A 55 2.76 -31.37 -11.82
N ARG A 56 2.15 -30.39 -11.16
CA ARG A 56 0.67 -30.29 -11.04
C ARG A 56 0.02 -29.69 -12.28
N TYR A 57 0.65 -28.68 -12.90
CA TYR A 57 0.00 -27.81 -13.89
C TYR A 57 0.75 -27.73 -15.22
N GLY A 58 1.98 -28.20 -15.30
CA GLY A 58 2.83 -28.09 -16.50
C GLY A 58 3.32 -26.63 -16.73
N ILE A 59 3.36 -25.81 -15.69
CA ILE A 59 3.75 -24.40 -15.73
C ILE A 59 4.95 -24.15 -14.83
N SER A 60 5.94 -23.43 -15.36
CA SER A 60 7.06 -22.84 -14.61
C SER A 60 6.81 -21.36 -14.35
N PHE A 61 7.24 -20.85 -13.21
CA PHE A 61 7.24 -19.41 -12.91
C PHE A 61 8.65 -18.82 -12.97
N GLU A 62 8.74 -17.58 -13.42
CA GLU A 62 9.93 -16.75 -13.33
C GLU A 62 9.56 -15.47 -12.56
N PHE A 63 10.04 -15.35 -11.31
CA PHE A 63 9.72 -14.23 -10.44
C PHE A 63 10.80 -13.15 -10.53
N HIS A 64 10.38 -11.92 -10.81
CA HIS A 64 11.20 -10.71 -10.75
C HIS A 64 10.73 -9.86 -9.58
N MET A 65 11.48 -9.89 -8.49
CA MET A 65 11.24 -9.04 -7.33
C MET A 65 12.17 -7.82 -7.39
N ILE A 66 11.59 -6.65 -7.58
CA ILE A 66 12.30 -5.38 -7.75
C ILE A 66 12.19 -4.57 -6.47
N SER A 67 13.29 -3.95 -6.02
CA SER A 67 13.27 -3.08 -4.84
C SER A 67 12.13 -2.07 -4.93
N SER A 68 11.34 -1.93 -3.86
CA SER A 68 10.18 -1.04 -3.78
C SER A 68 10.52 0.41 -4.17
N ALA A 69 11.72 0.90 -3.81
CA ALA A 69 12.20 2.24 -4.18
C ALA A 69 12.32 2.46 -5.70
N ASN A 70 12.50 1.40 -6.48
CA ASN A 70 12.66 1.47 -7.94
C ASN A 70 11.46 0.88 -8.69
N TYR A 71 10.50 0.30 -7.95
CA TYR A 71 9.45 -0.53 -8.55
C TYR A 71 8.61 0.24 -9.58
N LEU A 72 8.11 1.41 -9.24
CA LEU A 72 7.24 2.19 -10.14
C LEU A 72 7.91 2.49 -11.48
N LYS A 73 9.15 2.97 -11.47
CA LYS A 73 9.89 3.25 -12.71
C LYS A 73 10.19 2.00 -13.51
N SER A 74 10.53 0.90 -12.83
CA SER A 74 10.83 -0.37 -13.49
C SER A 74 9.58 -1.03 -14.05
N MET A 75 8.44 -0.86 -13.41
CA MET A 75 7.13 -1.35 -13.83
C MET A 75 6.70 -0.72 -15.17
N GLU A 76 6.83 0.59 -15.33
CA GLU A 76 6.51 1.28 -16.58
C GLU A 76 7.33 0.73 -17.78
N ILE A 77 8.60 0.42 -17.54
CA ILE A 77 9.47 -0.18 -18.56
C ILE A 77 9.08 -1.66 -18.80
N ALA A 78 8.82 -2.41 -17.74
CA ALA A 78 8.47 -3.82 -17.82
C ALA A 78 7.16 -4.06 -18.57
N LEU A 79 6.19 -3.14 -18.44
CA LEU A 79 4.92 -3.19 -19.19
C LEU A 79 5.08 -3.14 -20.71
N LEU A 80 6.22 -2.64 -21.22
CA LEU A 80 6.52 -2.65 -22.65
C LEU A 80 7.11 -3.98 -23.13
N ASP A 81 7.47 -4.89 -22.20
CA ASP A 81 8.10 -6.16 -22.55
C ASP A 81 7.04 -7.26 -22.76
N PRO A 82 7.00 -7.90 -23.95
CA PRO A 82 6.05 -8.96 -24.25
C PRO A 82 6.31 -10.26 -23.45
N SER A 83 7.44 -10.39 -22.74
CA SER A 83 7.75 -11.51 -21.87
C SER A 83 7.19 -11.34 -20.45
N LEU A 84 6.73 -10.14 -20.08
CA LEU A 84 6.05 -9.93 -18.80
C LEU A 84 4.59 -10.38 -18.91
N ASP A 85 4.20 -11.32 -18.06
CA ASP A 85 2.83 -11.84 -18.03
C ASP A 85 1.99 -11.23 -16.91
N ILE A 86 2.45 -11.34 -15.68
CA ILE A 86 1.72 -10.91 -14.48
C ILE A 86 2.53 -9.86 -13.73
N MET A 87 1.85 -8.87 -13.19
CA MET A 87 2.48 -7.83 -12.36
C MET A 87 1.58 -7.41 -11.21
N LEU A 88 2.19 -7.05 -10.09
CA LEU A 88 1.52 -6.33 -9.01
C LEU A 88 1.53 -4.83 -9.33
N ILE A 89 0.38 -4.22 -9.60
CA ILE A 89 0.31 -2.76 -9.72
C ILE A 89 0.22 -2.11 -8.36
N ASN A 90 0.91 -0.97 -8.21
CA ASN A 90 0.97 -0.16 -7.01
C ASN A 90 1.27 1.30 -7.40
N GLY A 91 0.64 2.26 -6.74
CA GLY A 91 0.96 3.68 -6.82
C GLY A 91 0.34 4.45 -8.02
N LYS A 92 0.17 3.84 -9.20
CA LYS A 92 -0.55 4.46 -10.33
C LYS A 92 -2.01 4.01 -10.30
N PRO A 93 -2.98 4.92 -10.43
CA PRO A 93 -4.39 4.56 -10.43
C PRO A 93 -4.76 3.56 -11.54
N LEU A 94 -5.64 2.62 -11.23
CA LEU A 94 -6.08 1.59 -12.16
C LEU A 94 -6.60 2.14 -13.50
N PHE A 95 -7.39 3.23 -13.46
CA PHE A 95 -7.96 3.80 -14.69
C PHE A 95 -6.88 4.28 -15.66
N GLN A 96 -5.73 4.81 -15.17
CA GLN A 96 -4.62 5.25 -16.04
C GLN A 96 -3.99 4.07 -16.78
N HIS A 97 -3.79 2.93 -16.08
CA HIS A 97 -3.31 1.71 -16.74
C HIS A 97 -4.30 1.21 -17.82
N VAL A 98 -5.61 1.38 -17.57
CA VAL A 98 -6.65 0.96 -18.52
C VAL A 98 -6.68 1.91 -19.74
N GLU A 99 -6.60 3.23 -19.54
CA GLU A 99 -6.53 4.20 -20.63
C GLU A 99 -5.28 4.05 -21.50
N ASP A 100 -4.14 3.77 -20.84
CA ASP A 100 -2.88 3.47 -21.52
C ASP A 100 -2.87 2.09 -22.19
N GLN A 101 -3.97 1.33 -22.09
CA GLN A 101 -4.11 -0.02 -22.67
C GLN A 101 -3.02 -0.99 -22.19
N GLN A 102 -2.58 -0.85 -20.96
CA GLN A 102 -1.49 -1.64 -20.37
C GLN A 102 -1.95 -2.97 -19.80
N LEU A 103 -3.26 -3.15 -19.53
CA LEU A 103 -3.81 -4.31 -18.82
C LEU A 103 -4.81 -5.09 -19.68
N VAL A 104 -4.88 -6.40 -19.44
CA VAL A 104 -5.87 -7.29 -20.04
C VAL A 104 -7.20 -7.17 -19.31
N ASP A 105 -8.31 -7.11 -20.08
CA ASP A 105 -9.65 -7.30 -19.56
C ASP A 105 -9.83 -8.77 -19.10
N LEU A 106 -10.00 -8.97 -17.80
CA LEU A 106 -10.12 -10.28 -17.16
C LEU A 106 -11.56 -10.76 -17.01
N THR A 107 -12.56 -10.02 -17.48
CA THR A 107 -14.00 -10.32 -17.28
C THR A 107 -14.36 -11.70 -17.79
N ASP A 108 -13.99 -12.03 -19.03
CA ASP A 108 -14.27 -13.34 -19.63
C ASP A 108 -13.44 -14.46 -18.98
N TYR A 109 -12.22 -14.15 -18.55
CA TYR A 109 -11.37 -15.10 -17.83
C TYR A 109 -11.98 -15.47 -16.48
N MET A 110 -12.41 -14.49 -15.69
CA MET A 110 -13.07 -14.70 -14.41
C MET A 110 -14.40 -15.46 -14.59
N GLY A 111 -15.17 -15.17 -15.65
CA GLY A 111 -16.42 -15.84 -15.95
C GLY A 111 -16.28 -17.35 -16.18
N ARG A 112 -15.12 -17.82 -16.65
CA ARG A 112 -14.78 -19.24 -16.90
C ARG A 112 -13.78 -19.84 -15.91
N ALA A 113 -13.40 -19.08 -14.87
CA ALA A 113 -12.48 -19.52 -13.83
C ALA A 113 -13.06 -20.67 -12.99
N SER A 114 -12.20 -21.35 -12.23
CA SER A 114 -12.61 -22.35 -11.25
C SER A 114 -13.61 -21.78 -10.24
N GLU A 115 -14.43 -22.63 -9.65
CA GLU A 115 -15.37 -22.23 -8.58
C GLU A 115 -14.61 -21.64 -7.39
N GLU A 116 -13.46 -22.23 -7.03
CA GLU A 116 -12.58 -21.74 -5.98
C GLU A 116 -12.14 -20.31 -6.28
N MET A 117 -11.59 -20.03 -7.47
CA MET A 117 -11.13 -18.71 -7.88
C MET A 117 -12.25 -17.67 -7.85
N ARG A 118 -13.44 -17.99 -8.35
CA ARG A 118 -14.61 -17.11 -8.33
C ARG A 118 -15.14 -16.82 -6.94
N GLY A 119 -14.92 -17.75 -5.99
CA GLY A 119 -15.36 -17.61 -4.60
C GLY A 119 -14.42 -16.82 -3.69
N LEU A 120 -13.23 -16.39 -4.17
CA LEU A 120 -12.26 -15.69 -3.34
C LEU A 120 -12.71 -14.29 -2.93
N TRP A 121 -13.44 -13.61 -3.81
CA TRP A 121 -13.78 -12.20 -3.65
C TRP A 121 -15.29 -11.94 -3.81
N THR A 122 -15.80 -11.00 -3.04
CA THR A 122 -17.20 -10.54 -3.18
C THR A 122 -17.36 -9.68 -4.44
N ASP A 123 -18.61 -9.57 -4.94
CA ASP A 123 -18.92 -8.69 -6.08
C ASP A 123 -18.54 -7.23 -5.82
N GLU A 124 -18.63 -6.78 -4.58
CA GLU A 124 -18.18 -5.42 -4.19
C GLU A 124 -16.70 -5.22 -4.43
N ILE A 125 -15.85 -6.18 -3.99
CA ILE A 125 -14.41 -6.13 -4.18
C ILE A 125 -14.08 -6.17 -5.68
N LEU A 126 -14.71 -7.06 -6.44
CA LEU A 126 -14.49 -7.17 -7.89
C LEU A 126 -14.92 -5.90 -8.64
N ARG A 127 -15.99 -5.23 -8.21
CA ARG A 127 -16.35 -3.91 -8.77
C ARG A 127 -15.27 -2.86 -8.49
N GLY A 128 -14.68 -2.84 -7.29
CA GLY A 128 -13.62 -1.90 -6.91
C GLY A 128 -12.29 -2.08 -7.65
N VAL A 129 -12.10 -3.18 -8.38
CA VAL A 129 -10.95 -3.44 -9.27
C VAL A 129 -11.37 -3.50 -10.74
N SER A 130 -12.52 -2.89 -11.06
CA SER A 130 -13.08 -2.81 -12.41
C SER A 130 -13.14 -1.36 -12.88
N VAL A 131 -13.04 -1.15 -14.19
CA VAL A 131 -13.23 0.14 -14.86
C VAL A 131 -14.26 -0.05 -15.98
N GLY A 132 -15.31 0.77 -16.01
CA GLY A 132 -16.36 0.65 -17.01
C GLY A 132 -17.06 -0.73 -17.01
N GLY A 133 -17.19 -1.37 -15.84
CA GLY A 133 -17.81 -2.69 -15.69
C GLY A 133 -16.93 -3.85 -16.15
N ARG A 134 -15.67 -3.63 -16.45
CA ARG A 134 -14.69 -4.64 -16.88
C ARG A 134 -13.63 -4.85 -15.81
N LEU A 135 -13.32 -6.09 -15.51
CA LEU A 135 -12.33 -6.50 -14.51
C LEU A 135 -10.91 -6.43 -15.09
N TYR A 136 -9.98 -5.77 -14.40
CA TYR A 136 -8.59 -5.65 -14.86
C TYR A 136 -7.55 -6.21 -13.93
N GLY A 137 -7.91 -6.62 -12.73
CA GLY A 137 -6.97 -7.20 -11.78
C GLY A 137 -7.67 -7.91 -10.63
N LEU A 138 -6.87 -8.53 -9.76
CA LEU A 138 -7.34 -9.19 -8.55
C LEU A 138 -6.56 -8.62 -7.37
N PRO A 139 -7.23 -8.17 -6.31
CA PRO A 139 -6.55 -7.58 -5.16
C PRO A 139 -5.74 -8.64 -4.40
N THR A 140 -4.70 -8.22 -3.72
CA THR A 140 -4.02 -9.07 -2.74
C THR A 140 -4.93 -9.28 -1.52
N PHE A 141 -4.79 -10.42 -0.84
CA PHE A 141 -5.49 -10.63 0.43
C PHE A 141 -4.79 -9.83 1.55
N ARG A 142 -5.38 -8.72 1.94
CA ARG A 142 -4.83 -7.77 2.91
C ARG A 142 -5.92 -7.04 3.70
N ASN A 143 -5.52 -6.17 4.61
CA ASN A 143 -6.45 -5.21 5.19
C ASN A 143 -6.86 -4.20 4.10
N PHE A 144 -8.17 -4.03 3.91
CA PHE A 144 -8.74 -3.00 3.01
C PHE A 144 -9.09 -1.73 3.76
N GLY A 145 -9.26 -1.82 5.07
CA GLY A 145 -9.38 -0.67 5.95
C GLY A 145 -8.13 -0.48 6.79
N ASN A 146 -8.07 0.66 7.47
CA ASN A 146 -7.01 1.00 8.39
C ASN A 146 -7.57 1.64 9.67
N TYR A 147 -6.98 1.32 10.81
CA TYR A 147 -6.96 2.23 11.95
C TYR A 147 -6.00 3.38 11.64
N ILE A 148 -6.30 4.56 12.13
CA ILE A 148 -5.31 5.61 12.29
C ILE A 148 -4.92 5.64 13.76
N GLY A 149 -3.64 5.57 14.06
CA GLY A 149 -3.20 5.55 15.43
C GLY A 149 -1.76 5.93 15.64
N LEU A 150 -1.29 5.75 16.86
CA LEU A 150 0.06 6.03 17.28
C LEU A 150 0.79 4.71 17.54
N ASN A 151 1.88 4.47 16.81
CA ASN A 151 2.88 3.49 17.21
C ASN A 151 3.79 4.12 18.25
N LEU A 152 4.06 3.40 19.32
CA LEU A 152 4.90 3.83 20.42
C LEU A 152 5.88 2.73 20.80
N ASP A 153 7.14 3.07 21.03
CA ASP A 153 8.13 2.17 21.60
C ASP A 153 7.55 1.47 22.85
N GLU A 154 7.59 0.13 22.90
CA GLU A 154 6.95 -0.66 23.96
C GLU A 154 7.50 -0.36 25.35
N GLU A 155 8.80 -0.11 25.49
CA GLU A 155 9.44 0.22 26.75
C GLU A 155 8.94 1.58 27.27
N ILE A 156 8.83 2.55 26.35
CA ILE A 156 8.29 3.89 26.66
C ILE A 156 6.80 3.79 27.00
N ALA A 157 6.02 3.01 26.24
CA ALA A 157 4.61 2.80 26.52
C ALA A 157 4.38 2.19 27.93
N ALA A 158 5.24 1.26 28.35
CA ALA A 158 5.20 0.67 29.68
C ALA A 158 5.58 1.69 30.77
N GLU A 159 6.63 2.50 30.55
CA GLU A 159 7.07 3.54 31.50
C GLU A 159 5.98 4.58 31.77
N PHE A 160 5.25 4.98 30.71
CA PHE A 160 4.17 5.98 30.84
C PHE A 160 2.79 5.36 31.12
N GLY A 161 2.70 4.05 31.34
CA GLY A 161 1.46 3.37 31.74
C GLY A 161 0.39 3.30 30.64
N VAL A 162 0.80 3.41 29.36
CA VAL A 162 -0.12 3.36 28.19
C VAL A 162 -0.02 2.05 27.40
N ARG A 163 0.77 1.08 27.87
CA ARG A 163 0.99 -0.19 27.18
C ARG A 163 -0.30 -0.93 26.82
N ASP A 164 -1.27 -0.93 27.71
CA ASP A 164 -2.54 -1.66 27.54
C ASP A 164 -3.66 -0.74 27.02
N ARG A 165 -3.32 0.48 26.62
CA ARG A 165 -4.29 1.47 26.18
C ARG A 165 -4.61 1.28 24.71
N GLN A 166 -5.82 0.78 24.43
CA GLN A 166 -6.23 0.45 23.06
C GLN A 166 -6.63 1.68 22.26
N LYS A 167 -7.12 2.75 22.89
CA LYS A 167 -7.64 3.96 22.22
C LYS A 167 -7.26 5.23 22.97
N MET A 168 -6.91 6.27 22.21
CA MET A 168 -6.60 7.61 22.74
C MET A 168 -7.23 8.69 21.84
N THR A 169 -7.60 9.84 22.46
CA THR A 169 -7.93 11.05 21.71
C THR A 169 -6.66 11.83 21.36
N MET A 170 -6.76 12.82 20.46
CA MET A 170 -5.62 13.68 20.12
C MET A 170 -5.13 14.51 21.31
N GLU A 171 -6.03 14.93 22.22
CA GLU A 171 -5.67 15.62 23.46
C GLU A 171 -4.88 14.71 24.41
N GLU A 172 -5.25 13.43 24.51
CA GLU A 172 -4.52 12.47 25.32
C GLU A 172 -3.15 12.15 24.72
N VAL A 173 -3.05 12.09 23.39
CA VAL A 173 -1.77 11.98 22.66
C VAL A 173 -0.91 13.22 22.93
N ASP A 174 -1.46 14.41 22.86
CA ASP A 174 -0.77 15.67 23.16
C ASP A 174 -0.12 15.66 24.56
N VAL A 175 -0.90 15.30 25.58
CA VAL A 175 -0.39 15.19 26.95
C VAL A 175 0.75 14.17 27.03
N LEU A 176 0.57 13.00 26.44
CA LEU A 176 1.57 11.93 26.44
C LEU A 176 2.88 12.36 25.76
N LEU A 177 2.80 12.96 24.57
CA LEU A 177 3.98 13.40 23.81
C LEU A 177 4.78 14.45 24.59
N HIS A 178 4.12 15.40 25.26
CA HIS A 178 4.76 16.39 26.11
C HIS A 178 5.41 15.79 27.36
N GLU A 179 4.80 14.78 27.97
CA GLU A 179 5.39 14.05 29.09
C GLU A 179 6.64 13.28 28.67
N ILE A 180 6.58 12.63 27.50
CA ILE A 180 7.72 11.94 26.91
C ILE A 180 8.86 12.93 26.61
N LYS A 181 8.56 14.09 26.01
CA LYS A 181 9.58 15.13 25.70
C LYS A 181 10.29 15.63 26.94
N ARG A 182 9.57 15.86 28.02
CA ARG A 182 10.18 16.25 29.30
C ARG A 182 11.13 15.21 29.85
N ARG A 183 10.84 13.92 29.64
CA ARG A 183 11.64 12.79 30.12
C ARG A 183 12.83 12.44 29.20
N TYR A 184 12.65 12.63 27.88
CA TYR A 184 13.59 12.29 26.83
C TYR A 184 13.85 13.52 25.90
N PRO A 185 14.46 14.60 26.43
CA PRO A 185 14.58 15.87 25.70
C PRO A 185 15.43 15.75 24.42
N ASP A 186 16.39 14.83 24.38
CA ASP A 186 17.34 14.64 23.29
C ASP A 186 16.88 13.64 22.21
N ARG A 187 15.70 13.02 22.38
CA ARG A 187 15.12 12.10 21.38
C ARG A 187 14.04 12.80 20.55
N ASN A 188 13.89 12.36 19.30
CA ASN A 188 12.74 12.72 18.47
C ASN A 188 11.51 12.02 19.04
N VAL A 189 10.55 12.78 19.55
CA VAL A 189 9.36 12.20 20.16
C VAL A 189 8.45 11.64 19.09
N LEU A 190 8.16 12.43 18.06
CA LEU A 190 7.33 12.04 16.92
C LEU A 190 8.16 12.09 15.63
N VAL A 191 8.25 10.95 14.95
CA VAL A 191 8.93 10.81 13.66
C VAL A 191 7.91 10.62 12.53
N PRO A 192 8.26 10.95 11.27
CA PRO A 192 7.35 10.76 10.14
C PRO A 192 7.09 9.27 9.86
N GLN A 193 5.91 8.95 9.32
CA GLN A 193 5.56 7.61 8.87
C GLN A 193 6.33 7.22 7.59
N GLY A 194 6.36 8.12 6.63
CA GLY A 194 7.12 8.01 5.39
C GLY A 194 8.44 8.77 5.46
N MET A 195 9.12 8.90 4.33
CA MET A 195 10.38 9.63 4.27
C MET A 195 10.19 11.12 4.62
N ASP A 196 9.11 11.75 4.13
CA ASP A 196 8.79 13.18 4.31
C ASP A 196 7.32 13.41 4.70
N THR A 197 6.61 12.36 5.09
CA THR A 197 5.17 12.37 5.32
C THR A 197 4.85 11.92 6.75
N MET A 198 4.19 12.77 7.52
CA MET A 198 3.80 12.46 8.90
C MET A 198 2.82 11.31 9.00
N ILE A 199 1.89 11.21 8.02
CA ILE A 199 0.96 10.11 7.86
C ILE A 199 0.44 10.07 6.42
N ALA A 200 0.26 8.88 5.86
CA ALA A 200 -0.19 8.70 4.48
C ALA A 200 -1.70 8.98 4.30
N GLU A 201 -2.53 8.53 5.25
CA GLU A 201 -3.98 8.70 5.21
C GLU A 201 -4.47 9.25 6.56
N TRP A 202 -5.37 10.23 6.52
CA TRP A 202 -6.07 10.74 7.70
C TRP A 202 -7.57 10.47 7.55
N THR A 203 -8.46 11.39 7.92
CA THR A 203 -9.92 11.21 7.90
C THR A 203 -10.60 11.70 6.63
N TRP A 204 -9.87 11.93 5.55
CA TRP A 204 -10.41 12.29 4.23
C TRP A 204 -10.11 11.22 3.19
N ASP A 205 -11.04 11.03 2.25
CA ASP A 205 -10.90 10.13 1.11
C ASP A 205 -10.54 10.93 -0.14
N GLY A 206 -9.35 10.70 -0.69
CA GLY A 206 -8.84 11.33 -1.92
C GLY A 206 -9.55 10.86 -3.19
N LEU A 207 -10.45 9.88 -3.10
CA LEU A 207 -11.19 9.34 -4.25
C LEU A 207 -10.28 8.67 -5.31
N GLY A 208 -9.25 7.98 -4.83
CA GLY A 208 -8.26 7.33 -5.67
C GLY A 208 -7.19 8.26 -6.24
N ASP A 209 -7.15 9.49 -5.75
CA ASP A 209 -6.21 10.54 -6.09
C ASP A 209 -5.23 10.74 -4.92
N ALA A 210 -3.95 10.41 -5.15
CA ALA A 210 -2.92 10.48 -4.11
C ALA A 210 -2.63 11.93 -3.66
N ASP A 211 -2.78 12.91 -4.57
CA ASP A 211 -2.56 14.32 -4.28
C ASP A 211 -3.79 15.00 -3.66
N CYS A 212 -4.87 14.23 -3.45
CA CYS A 212 -6.06 14.69 -2.77
C CYS A 212 -6.65 16.01 -3.33
N ILE A 213 -6.58 16.21 -4.65
CA ILE A 213 -7.19 17.37 -5.31
C ILE A 213 -8.71 17.20 -5.35
N GLY A 214 -9.34 17.63 -4.27
CA GLY A 214 -10.74 17.37 -3.96
C GLY A 214 -10.96 16.03 -3.24
N VAL A 215 -11.56 16.10 -2.06
CA VAL A 215 -11.72 14.96 -1.14
C VAL A 215 -13.15 14.84 -0.61
N LEU A 216 -13.48 13.68 -0.06
CA LEU A 216 -14.61 13.51 0.84
C LEU A 216 -14.10 13.51 2.29
N PRO A 217 -14.45 14.48 3.13
CA PRO A 217 -14.09 14.51 4.55
C PRO A 217 -14.88 13.47 5.37
N ASP A 218 -14.60 13.41 6.68
CA ASP A 218 -15.30 12.56 7.66
C ASP A 218 -15.22 11.07 7.28
N CYS A 219 -14.00 10.57 7.11
CA CYS A 219 -13.75 9.17 6.69
C CYS A 219 -14.57 8.79 5.43
N GLY A 220 -14.72 9.71 4.47
CA GLY A 220 -15.49 9.49 3.25
C GLY A 220 -17.00 9.41 3.45
N GLN A 221 -17.54 9.88 4.60
CA GLN A 221 -18.99 9.85 4.86
C GLN A 221 -19.73 11.03 4.26
N ALA A 222 -19.03 12.07 3.82
CA ALA A 222 -19.63 13.10 2.95
C ALA A 222 -19.89 12.53 1.53
N THR A 223 -20.76 13.21 0.78
CA THR A 223 -21.01 12.92 -0.65
C THR A 223 -20.67 14.11 -1.55
N LYS A 224 -20.29 15.22 -0.94
CA LYS A 224 -19.85 16.43 -1.65
C LYS A 224 -18.34 16.51 -1.62
N VAL A 225 -17.74 16.55 -2.80
CA VAL A 225 -16.29 16.78 -2.97
C VAL A 225 -15.94 18.19 -2.53
N GLN A 226 -14.91 18.34 -1.71
CA GLN A 226 -14.45 19.60 -1.15
C GLN A 226 -12.96 19.80 -1.41
N ASN A 227 -12.52 21.05 -1.42
CA ASN A 227 -11.11 21.38 -1.38
C ASN A 227 -10.54 20.93 -0.03
N LEU A 228 -9.51 20.07 -0.03
CA LEU A 228 -8.87 19.57 1.19
C LEU A 228 -8.51 20.69 2.17
N TYR A 229 -7.96 21.79 1.67
CA TYR A 229 -7.49 22.94 2.46
C TYR A 229 -8.62 23.78 3.09
N GLU A 230 -9.87 23.46 2.79
CA GLU A 230 -11.07 24.08 3.35
C GLU A 230 -11.84 23.14 4.29
N THR A 231 -11.37 21.89 4.43
CA THR A 231 -11.99 20.90 5.33
C THR A 231 -11.54 21.10 6.78
N ASP A 232 -12.47 20.91 7.72
CA ASP A 232 -12.16 20.95 9.14
C ASP A 232 -11.12 19.89 9.52
N ASP A 233 -11.21 18.68 8.93
CA ASP A 233 -10.29 17.55 9.16
C ASP A 233 -8.82 17.92 8.88
N PHE A 234 -8.56 18.59 7.77
CA PHE A 234 -7.21 19.00 7.38
C PHE A 234 -6.69 20.15 8.24
N ILE A 235 -7.53 21.13 8.49
CA ILE A 235 -7.18 22.30 9.29
C ILE A 235 -6.87 21.88 10.74
N GLU A 236 -7.68 21.00 11.32
CA GLU A 236 -7.46 20.46 12.65
C GLU A 236 -6.15 19.65 12.73
N PHE A 237 -5.92 18.75 11.77
CA PHE A 237 -4.67 17.99 11.72
C PHE A 237 -3.45 18.91 11.63
N CYS A 238 -3.44 19.86 10.71
CA CYS A 238 -2.34 20.81 10.56
C CYS A 238 -2.15 21.70 11.80
N THR A 239 -3.22 22.01 12.52
CA THR A 239 -3.16 22.76 13.79
C THR A 239 -2.38 21.97 14.85
N TRP A 240 -2.66 20.67 15.00
CA TRP A 240 -1.90 19.79 15.88
C TRP A 240 -0.43 19.70 15.47
N MET A 241 -0.16 19.50 14.18
CA MET A 241 1.21 19.39 13.67
C MET A 241 2.00 20.67 13.89
N ARG A 242 1.40 21.84 13.62
CA ARG A 242 2.05 23.14 13.84
C ARG A 242 2.41 23.34 15.32
N ARG A 243 1.46 23.11 16.23
CA ARG A 243 1.70 23.20 17.66
C ARG A 243 2.84 22.28 18.11
N TRP A 244 2.81 21.02 17.69
CA TRP A 244 3.85 20.05 18.07
C TRP A 244 5.21 20.35 17.46
N GLN A 245 5.25 20.96 16.30
CA GLN A 245 6.50 21.44 15.71
C GLN A 245 7.08 22.61 16.53
N GLU A 246 6.25 23.57 16.95
CA GLU A 246 6.65 24.68 17.83
C GLU A 246 7.15 24.20 19.19
N ASP A 247 6.51 23.17 19.75
CA ASP A 247 6.89 22.56 21.02
C ASP A 247 8.10 21.61 20.91
N GLY A 248 8.65 21.43 19.71
CA GLY A 248 9.81 20.57 19.43
C GLY A 248 9.55 19.08 19.64
N LEU A 249 8.29 18.65 19.47
CA LEU A 249 7.90 17.24 19.56
C LEU A 249 8.18 16.49 18.26
N ILE A 250 8.02 17.16 17.11
CA ILE A 250 8.26 16.57 15.79
C ILE A 250 9.76 16.63 15.48
N MET A 251 10.26 15.64 14.78
CA MET A 251 11.64 15.55 14.28
C MET A 251 12.00 16.79 13.45
N GLU A 252 13.13 17.44 13.74
CA GLU A 252 13.51 18.74 13.13
C GLU A 252 13.67 18.65 11.61
N ASP A 253 14.28 17.58 11.11
CA ASP A 253 14.59 17.36 9.70
C ASP A 253 13.52 16.51 8.99
N VAL A 254 12.26 16.56 9.43
CA VAL A 254 11.14 15.75 8.95
C VAL A 254 10.97 15.76 7.43
N LEU A 255 11.11 16.91 6.76
CA LEU A 255 10.96 17.06 5.30
C LEU A 255 12.15 16.54 4.49
N SER A 256 13.28 16.25 5.12
CA SER A 256 14.47 15.71 4.48
C SER A 256 14.83 14.31 4.96
N ASN A 257 13.99 13.72 5.81
CA ASN A 257 14.19 12.37 6.31
C ASN A 257 14.07 11.34 5.16
N VAL A 258 14.98 10.38 5.16
CA VAL A 258 15.02 9.26 4.19
C VAL A 258 14.98 7.89 4.88
N GLU A 259 14.87 7.88 6.22
CA GLU A 259 14.84 6.67 7.03
C GLU A 259 13.40 6.23 7.32
N GLN A 260 13.18 4.93 7.45
CA GLN A 260 11.90 4.39 7.86
C GLN A 260 11.67 4.61 9.37
N TRP A 261 10.43 4.88 9.78
CA TRP A 261 10.09 5.12 11.17
C TRP A 261 10.47 3.94 12.10
N GLN A 262 10.36 2.70 11.61
CA GLN A 262 10.76 1.52 12.36
C GLN A 262 12.24 1.57 12.74
N ASP A 263 13.09 1.95 11.77
CA ASP A 263 14.53 2.01 11.99
C ASP A 263 14.88 3.11 13.00
N LEU A 264 14.24 4.28 12.90
CA LEU A 264 14.42 5.37 13.86
C LEU A 264 14.05 4.95 15.28
N ILE A 265 12.94 4.22 15.46
CA ILE A 265 12.48 3.76 16.78
C ILE A 265 13.35 2.61 17.30
N TYR A 266 13.68 1.60 16.49
CA TYR A 266 14.55 0.49 16.89
C TYR A 266 15.96 0.95 17.27
N GLN A 267 16.49 1.97 16.61
CA GLN A 267 17.76 2.60 16.94
C GLN A 267 17.67 3.54 18.15
N LYS A 268 16.50 3.66 18.78
CA LYS A 268 16.22 4.57 19.92
C LYS A 268 16.47 6.06 19.59
N ARG A 269 16.37 6.44 18.34
CA ARG A 269 16.44 7.83 17.83
C ARG A 269 15.07 8.48 17.77
N GLY A 270 14.01 7.69 17.46
CA GLY A 270 12.61 8.05 17.51
C GLY A 270 11.90 7.37 18.67
N ILE A 271 10.68 7.81 19.01
CA ILE A 271 9.87 7.24 20.09
C ILE A 271 8.50 6.81 19.57
N ALA A 272 7.83 7.66 18.82
CA ALA A 272 6.48 7.43 18.32
C ALA A 272 6.32 7.86 16.87
N CYS A 273 5.35 7.29 16.17
CA CYS A 273 4.94 7.74 14.85
C CYS A 273 3.43 7.51 14.65
N PHE A 274 2.76 8.38 13.90
CA PHE A 274 1.43 8.05 13.38
C PHE A 274 1.52 6.96 12.33
N ASP A 275 0.51 6.09 12.27
CA ASP A 275 0.50 4.99 11.31
C ASP A 275 -0.93 4.64 10.87
N ASN A 276 -1.04 4.22 9.63
CA ASN A 276 -2.20 3.56 9.08
C ASN A 276 -1.98 2.04 9.17
N TYR A 277 -2.77 1.34 9.99
CA TYR A 277 -2.51 -0.07 10.25
C TYR A 277 -3.78 -0.91 10.37
N GLY A 278 -3.65 -2.19 10.05
CA GLY A 278 -4.69 -3.18 10.24
C GLY A 278 -4.51 -4.00 11.52
N VAL A 279 -4.80 -5.29 11.43
CA VAL A 279 -4.76 -6.22 12.56
C VAL A 279 -3.37 -6.83 12.84
N ASN A 280 -2.36 -6.50 12.02
CA ASN A 280 -1.00 -6.98 12.21
C ASN A 280 -0.32 -6.30 13.40
N SER A 281 0.54 -7.03 14.08
CA SER A 281 1.39 -6.52 15.16
C SER A 281 2.78 -6.16 14.63
N VAL A 282 3.47 -5.26 15.32
CA VAL A 282 4.88 -4.93 15.07
C VAL A 282 5.65 -5.22 16.35
N SER A 283 6.71 -6.01 16.25
CA SER A 283 7.50 -6.40 17.43
C SER A 283 8.14 -5.19 18.11
N GLY A 284 8.06 -5.13 19.44
CA GLY A 284 8.62 -4.02 20.23
C GLY A 284 7.86 -2.71 20.16
N MET A 285 6.65 -2.71 19.58
CA MET A 285 5.79 -1.54 19.45
C MET A 285 4.42 -1.78 20.08
N ILE A 286 3.86 -0.73 20.66
CA ILE A 286 2.46 -0.68 21.07
C ILE A 286 1.72 0.22 20.09
N ARG A 287 0.52 -0.17 19.73
CA ARG A 287 -0.37 0.57 18.84
C ARG A 287 -1.61 1.01 19.57
N THR A 288 -1.89 2.30 19.50
CA THR A 288 -3.09 2.91 20.10
C THR A 288 -3.94 3.54 19.01
N VAL A 289 -5.20 3.17 18.94
CA VAL A 289 -6.15 3.69 17.95
C VAL A 289 -6.54 5.13 18.29
N ILE A 290 -6.53 6.01 17.30
CA ILE A 290 -7.07 7.37 17.36
C ILE A 290 -8.36 7.44 16.54
N VAL A 291 -8.35 6.93 15.32
CA VAL A 291 -9.52 6.82 14.45
C VAL A 291 -9.83 5.35 14.20
N ASP A 292 -11.09 4.99 14.35
CA ASP A 292 -11.56 3.63 14.12
C ASP A 292 -11.37 3.17 12.67
N ASN A 293 -11.40 1.86 12.46
CA ASN A 293 -11.19 1.21 11.18
C ASN A 293 -12.15 1.74 10.10
N TRP A 294 -11.58 2.33 9.07
CA TRP A 294 -12.29 2.78 7.89
C TRP A 294 -11.50 2.51 6.60
N SER A 295 -12.16 2.58 5.45
CA SER A 295 -11.51 2.34 4.15
C SER A 295 -11.85 3.43 3.14
N VAL A 296 -10.82 3.87 2.41
CA VAL A 296 -10.92 4.82 1.28
C VAL A 296 -11.60 4.18 0.07
N SER A 297 -12.05 5.01 -0.86
CA SER A 297 -12.78 4.58 -2.05
C SER A 297 -12.04 3.55 -2.89
N ASN A 298 -10.75 3.73 -3.11
CA ASN A 298 -9.91 2.88 -3.96
C ASN A 298 -9.22 1.74 -3.20
N SER A 299 -9.62 1.45 -1.97
CA SER A 299 -8.92 0.47 -1.11
C SER A 299 -8.71 -0.89 -1.76
N TYR A 300 -9.59 -1.32 -2.66
CA TYR A 300 -9.47 -2.62 -3.35
C TYR A 300 -8.43 -2.61 -4.48
N SER A 301 -8.19 -1.46 -5.13
CA SER A 301 -7.33 -1.34 -6.31
C SER A 301 -5.93 -0.80 -6.05
N ILE A 302 -5.60 -0.45 -4.80
CA ILE A 302 -4.25 0.07 -4.43
C ILE A 302 -3.16 -0.95 -4.72
N LEU A 303 -3.43 -2.24 -4.44
CA LEU A 303 -2.51 -3.34 -4.67
C LEU A 303 -3.27 -4.50 -5.31
N MET A 304 -2.98 -4.80 -6.55
CA MET A 304 -3.61 -5.92 -7.25
C MET A 304 -2.71 -6.52 -8.32
N TYR A 305 -2.85 -7.80 -8.54
CA TYR A 305 -2.18 -8.50 -9.63
C TYR A 305 -2.99 -8.34 -10.92
N CYS A 306 -2.29 -7.96 -11.99
CA CYS A 306 -2.85 -7.74 -13.31
C CYS A 306 -2.07 -8.53 -14.36
N ILE A 307 -2.69 -8.78 -15.52
CA ILE A 307 -2.02 -9.36 -16.68
C ILE A 307 -1.66 -8.23 -17.66
N SER A 308 -0.40 -8.19 -18.08
CA SER A 308 0.09 -7.21 -19.06
C SER A 308 -0.62 -7.38 -20.40
N ALA A 309 -1.11 -6.27 -20.97
CA ALA A 309 -1.69 -6.28 -22.33
C ALA A 309 -0.68 -6.68 -23.39
N ASN A 310 0.62 -6.49 -23.15
CA ASN A 310 1.72 -6.88 -24.05
C ASN A 310 2.16 -8.34 -23.88
N SER A 311 1.67 -9.06 -22.85
CA SER A 311 1.97 -10.50 -22.69
C SER A 311 1.69 -11.27 -23.97
N ALA A 312 2.67 -12.05 -24.42
CA ALA A 312 2.53 -12.94 -25.58
C ALA A 312 1.66 -14.16 -25.31
N HIS A 313 1.37 -14.46 -24.02
CA HIS A 313 0.79 -15.72 -23.55
C HIS A 313 -0.37 -15.53 -22.56
N LYS A 314 -1.32 -14.63 -22.86
CA LYS A 314 -2.41 -14.21 -21.94
C LYS A 314 -3.20 -15.36 -21.31
N ASP A 315 -3.49 -16.44 -22.07
CA ASP A 315 -4.20 -17.62 -21.54
C ASP A 315 -3.35 -18.39 -20.52
N ILE A 316 -2.02 -18.45 -20.72
CA ILE A 316 -1.09 -19.08 -19.78
C ILE A 316 -0.87 -18.17 -18.57
N ALA A 317 -0.78 -16.85 -18.78
CA ALA A 317 -0.73 -15.86 -17.70
C ALA A 317 -1.97 -15.98 -16.78
N TRP A 318 -3.18 -16.14 -17.35
CA TRP A 318 -4.37 -16.37 -16.55
C TRP A 318 -4.30 -17.67 -15.73
N LYS A 319 -3.85 -18.79 -16.33
CA LYS A 319 -3.64 -20.03 -15.55
C LYS A 319 -2.63 -19.84 -14.43
N GLY A 320 -1.54 -19.11 -14.71
CA GLY A 320 -0.57 -18.71 -13.68
C GLY A 320 -1.23 -17.90 -12.57
N MET A 321 -2.08 -16.93 -12.91
CA MET A 321 -2.85 -16.15 -11.96
C MET A 321 -3.73 -17.03 -11.06
N GLU A 322 -4.48 -17.98 -11.66
CA GLU A 322 -5.29 -18.91 -10.86
C GLU A 322 -4.43 -19.73 -9.89
N ILE A 323 -3.28 -20.25 -10.32
CA ILE A 323 -2.36 -21.02 -9.45
C ILE A 323 -1.90 -20.15 -8.28
N LEU A 324 -1.48 -18.92 -8.54
CA LEU A 324 -1.01 -17.99 -7.51
C LEU A 324 -2.08 -17.68 -6.45
N TYR A 325 -3.36 -17.67 -6.82
CA TYR A 325 -4.46 -17.38 -5.91
C TYR A 325 -5.10 -18.61 -5.25
N THR A 326 -4.95 -19.82 -5.84
CA THR A 326 -5.67 -21.00 -5.36
C THR A 326 -4.76 -22.13 -4.86
N ASP A 327 -3.50 -22.20 -5.28
CA ASP A 327 -2.58 -23.24 -4.77
C ASP A 327 -1.95 -22.82 -3.44
N ARG A 328 -2.42 -23.44 -2.37
CA ARG A 328 -1.95 -23.18 -1.00
C ARG A 328 -0.44 -23.39 -0.84
N ASP A 329 0.12 -24.43 -1.43
CA ASP A 329 1.54 -24.76 -1.25
C ASP A 329 2.42 -23.71 -1.95
N VAL A 330 1.97 -23.21 -3.11
CA VAL A 330 2.64 -22.11 -3.83
C VAL A 330 2.61 -20.82 -2.99
N GLU A 331 1.46 -20.46 -2.43
CA GLU A 331 1.34 -19.25 -1.61
C GLU A 331 2.18 -19.34 -0.33
N ILE A 332 2.23 -20.51 0.34
CA ILE A 332 3.11 -20.71 1.50
C ILE A 332 4.59 -20.48 1.11
N LEU A 333 5.03 -21.03 -0.02
CA LEU A 333 6.40 -20.81 -0.49
C LEU A 333 6.68 -19.35 -0.82
N LEU A 334 5.75 -18.64 -1.47
CA LEU A 334 5.92 -17.23 -1.82
C LEU A 334 5.93 -16.32 -0.59
N ASN A 335 5.12 -16.64 0.41
CA ASN A 335 5.02 -15.83 1.63
C ASN A 335 6.06 -16.23 2.67
N ASN A 336 6.11 -17.53 3.05
CA ASN A 336 6.95 -17.99 4.15
C ASN A 336 8.34 -18.46 3.68
N GLY A 337 8.52 -18.80 2.40
CA GLY A 337 9.76 -19.39 1.90
C GLY A 337 9.89 -20.87 2.20
N ILE A 338 11.10 -21.34 2.50
CA ILE A 338 11.45 -22.75 2.73
C ILE A 338 11.47 -23.06 4.22
N GLU A 339 10.69 -24.05 4.65
CA GLU A 339 10.66 -24.50 6.06
C GLU A 339 12.05 -25.01 6.49
N GLY A 340 12.48 -24.64 7.69
CA GLY A 340 13.80 -24.93 8.25
C GLY A 340 14.92 -24.02 7.75
N VAL A 341 14.67 -23.18 6.73
CA VAL A 341 15.63 -22.21 6.17
C VAL A 341 15.16 -20.79 6.48
N HIS A 342 13.96 -20.42 6.02
CA HIS A 342 13.42 -19.07 6.16
C HIS A 342 12.43 -18.95 7.32
N TYR A 343 11.75 -20.04 7.65
CA TYR A 343 10.82 -20.10 8.78
C TYR A 343 10.85 -21.48 9.44
N VAL A 344 10.32 -21.54 10.65
CA VAL A 344 9.93 -22.76 11.35
C VAL A 344 8.43 -22.68 11.66
N LYS A 345 7.74 -23.78 11.41
CA LYS A 345 6.32 -23.89 11.74
C LYS A 345 6.13 -24.21 13.21
N ASN A 346 5.29 -23.46 13.91
CA ASN A 346 4.94 -23.66 15.30
C ASN A 346 3.77 -24.65 15.44
N GLU A 347 3.63 -25.25 16.64
CA GLU A 347 2.55 -26.20 16.94
C GLU A 347 1.15 -25.57 16.85
N ASP A 348 1.03 -24.26 17.09
CA ASP A 348 -0.21 -23.50 17.02
C ASP A 348 -0.60 -23.09 15.58
N GLY A 349 0.22 -23.42 14.58
CA GLY A 349 -0.03 -23.10 13.17
C GLY A 349 0.52 -21.75 12.71
N THR A 350 1.26 -21.05 13.57
CA THR A 350 2.02 -19.84 13.20
C THR A 350 3.40 -20.20 12.62
N ALA A 351 4.13 -19.19 12.16
CA ALA A 351 5.53 -19.30 11.76
C ALA A 351 6.40 -18.34 12.55
N SER A 352 7.62 -18.76 12.83
CA SER A 352 8.67 -17.93 13.44
C SER A 352 9.93 -17.99 12.57
N TYR A 353 10.83 -17.03 12.73
CA TYR A 353 12.17 -17.16 12.18
C TYR A 353 12.95 -18.31 12.86
N PRO A 354 13.83 -19.01 12.12
CA PRO A 354 14.70 -20.01 12.73
C PRO A 354 15.62 -19.40 13.80
N PRO A 355 16.13 -20.20 14.74
CA PRO A 355 17.04 -19.72 15.77
C PRO A 355 18.22 -18.94 15.19
N GLY A 356 18.43 -17.70 15.66
CA GLY A 356 19.49 -16.79 15.20
C GLY A 356 19.16 -16.01 13.90
N VAL A 357 17.99 -16.24 13.31
CA VAL A 357 17.47 -15.46 12.17
C VAL A 357 16.47 -14.43 12.71
N THR A 358 16.50 -13.26 12.11
CA THR A 358 15.57 -12.15 12.35
C THR A 358 15.19 -11.51 11.02
N VAL A 359 14.25 -10.60 11.00
CA VAL A 359 13.91 -9.82 9.79
C VAL A 359 15.12 -9.13 9.16
N LEU A 360 16.12 -8.73 9.98
CA LEU A 360 17.30 -7.99 9.52
C LEU A 360 18.36 -8.86 8.82
N ASN A 361 18.40 -10.17 9.12
CA ASN A 361 19.40 -11.07 8.55
C ASN A 361 18.80 -12.27 7.80
N SER A 362 17.47 -12.31 7.65
CA SER A 362 16.81 -13.30 6.80
C SER A 362 17.17 -13.06 5.33
N THR A 363 17.42 -14.15 4.61
CA THR A 363 17.68 -14.12 3.16
C THR A 363 16.40 -14.16 2.31
N TYR A 364 15.24 -14.37 2.96
CA TYR A 364 13.91 -14.26 2.38
C TYR A 364 12.89 -13.87 3.45
N ALA A 365 12.49 -12.60 3.48
CA ALA A 365 11.72 -12.01 4.57
C ALA A 365 10.30 -11.56 4.13
N MET A 366 9.66 -12.31 3.22
CA MET A 366 8.33 -11.96 2.70
C MET A 366 7.21 -12.11 3.73
N MET A 367 7.39 -12.88 4.81
CA MET A 367 6.42 -12.98 5.91
C MET A 367 6.07 -11.63 6.56
N GLU A 368 6.99 -10.67 6.53
CA GLU A 368 6.79 -9.32 7.07
C GLU A 368 5.88 -8.45 6.18
N VAL A 369 5.74 -8.84 4.92
CA VAL A 369 5.02 -8.09 3.89
C VAL A 369 4.01 -8.99 3.17
N ASN A 370 3.34 -9.84 3.93
CA ASN A 370 2.36 -10.81 3.46
C ASN A 370 1.23 -10.20 2.61
N TRP A 371 0.97 -8.90 2.78
CA TRP A 371 0.00 -8.13 2.00
C TRP A 371 0.42 -7.93 0.53
N ALA A 372 1.68 -8.23 0.16
CA ALA A 372 2.18 -8.14 -1.21
C ALA A 372 2.07 -9.47 -1.98
N THR A 373 1.84 -10.59 -1.31
CA THR A 373 1.61 -11.88 -1.99
C THR A 373 0.15 -12.02 -2.42
N PRO A 374 -0.18 -12.84 -3.44
CA PRO A 374 -1.52 -12.89 -4.02
C PRO A 374 -2.63 -13.21 -3.02
N TYR A 375 -2.49 -14.30 -2.25
CA TYR A 375 -3.56 -14.73 -1.34
C TYR A 375 -3.00 -15.23 0.00
N SER A 376 -2.36 -14.34 0.73
CA SER A 376 -1.67 -14.62 2.02
C SER A 376 -2.53 -15.30 3.10
N ARG A 377 -3.85 -15.44 2.87
CA ARG A 377 -4.75 -16.22 3.72
C ARG A 377 -4.28 -17.68 3.90
N TYR A 378 -3.58 -18.23 2.92
CA TYR A 378 -3.07 -19.58 2.96
C TYR A 378 -1.71 -19.70 3.67
N ALA A 379 -1.00 -18.61 3.84
CA ALA A 379 0.30 -18.56 4.50
C ALA A 379 0.20 -18.81 6.01
N TYR A 380 1.30 -19.22 6.61
CA TYR A 380 1.42 -19.26 8.06
C TYR A 380 1.70 -17.83 8.56
N PRO A 381 0.82 -17.26 9.43
CA PRO A 381 1.08 -15.95 9.98
C PRO A 381 2.30 -15.97 10.91
N LEU A 382 3.01 -14.85 11.01
CA LEU A 382 4.04 -14.68 12.04
C LEU A 382 3.44 -14.90 13.43
N ASP A 383 4.20 -15.48 14.35
CA ASP A 383 3.80 -15.83 15.72
C ASP A 383 3.26 -14.62 16.51
N VAL A 384 3.85 -13.42 16.29
CA VAL A 384 3.38 -12.16 16.89
C VAL A 384 1.95 -11.81 16.48
N ASN A 385 1.47 -12.33 15.35
CA ASN A 385 0.12 -12.10 14.84
C ASN A 385 -0.89 -13.14 15.35
N GLY A 386 -0.45 -14.30 15.83
CA GLY A 386 -1.30 -15.40 16.27
C GLY A 386 -1.96 -16.18 15.12
N ALA A 387 -2.40 -17.40 15.43
CA ALA A 387 -2.91 -18.36 14.44
C ALA A 387 -4.26 -17.94 13.82
N ASP A 388 -5.02 -17.08 14.48
CA ASP A 388 -6.32 -16.57 14.01
C ASP A 388 -6.21 -15.32 13.11
N PHE A 389 -5.00 -14.93 12.71
CA PHE A 389 -4.71 -13.69 11.99
C PHE A 389 -5.59 -13.49 10.75
N ALA A 390 -5.70 -14.50 9.88
CA ALA A 390 -6.51 -14.39 8.66
C ALA A 390 -8.00 -14.15 8.97
N GLY A 391 -8.53 -14.83 10.00
CA GLY A 391 -9.92 -14.62 10.45
C GLY A 391 -10.15 -13.22 11.03
N ARG A 392 -9.19 -12.70 11.80
CA ARG A 392 -9.25 -11.32 12.30
C ARG A 392 -9.17 -10.30 11.15
N GLN A 393 -8.36 -10.56 10.14
CA GLN A 393 -8.24 -9.70 8.96
C GLN A 393 -9.55 -9.67 8.14
N GLU A 394 -10.22 -10.81 7.98
CA GLU A 394 -11.54 -10.87 7.33
C GLU A 394 -12.60 -10.11 8.14
N ALA A 395 -12.62 -10.30 9.46
CA ALA A 395 -13.54 -9.56 10.33
C ALA A 395 -13.28 -8.05 10.25
N PHE A 396 -12.02 -7.65 10.30
CA PHE A 396 -11.59 -6.27 10.19
C PHE A 396 -12.06 -5.61 8.88
N ASN A 397 -11.87 -6.29 7.75
CA ASN A 397 -12.32 -5.82 6.44
C ASN A 397 -13.85 -5.69 6.35
N ARG A 398 -14.59 -6.63 6.97
CA ARG A 398 -16.04 -6.60 6.99
C ARG A 398 -16.60 -5.47 7.86
N GLU A 399 -15.91 -5.16 8.96
CA GLU A 399 -16.36 -4.20 9.98
C GLU A 399 -15.88 -2.77 9.69
N ALA A 400 -14.98 -2.58 8.72
CA ALA A 400 -14.49 -1.26 8.33
C ALA A 400 -15.66 -0.34 7.92
N LEU A 401 -15.64 0.90 8.43
CA LEU A 401 -16.49 1.97 7.93
C LEU A 401 -16.03 2.31 6.51
N LYS A 402 -16.84 1.94 5.51
CA LYS A 402 -16.48 2.17 4.12
C LYS A 402 -16.80 3.59 3.70
N SER A 403 -15.93 4.23 2.94
CA SER A 403 -16.28 5.46 2.23
C SER A 403 -17.58 5.26 1.44
N LYS A 404 -18.44 6.26 1.39
CA LYS A 404 -19.64 6.25 0.53
C LYS A 404 -19.30 6.15 -0.96
N ALA A 405 -18.06 6.47 -1.31
CA ALA A 405 -17.52 6.32 -2.65
C ALA A 405 -16.79 4.98 -2.87
N SER A 406 -16.96 3.97 -2.00
CA SER A 406 -16.24 2.68 -2.09
C SER A 406 -16.28 2.09 -3.50
N GLY A 407 -15.10 1.82 -4.08
CA GLY A 407 -14.92 1.35 -5.46
C GLY A 407 -14.78 2.46 -6.50
N PHE A 408 -15.00 3.72 -6.14
CA PHE A 408 -14.80 4.85 -7.05
C PHE A 408 -13.33 5.24 -7.16
N ILE A 409 -12.91 5.59 -8.37
CA ILE A 409 -11.58 6.14 -8.68
C ILE A 409 -11.78 7.30 -9.64
N PHE A 410 -11.29 8.48 -9.27
CA PHE A 410 -11.35 9.67 -10.11
C PHE A 410 -10.48 9.54 -11.36
N ASN A 411 -11.01 9.93 -12.52
CA ASN A 411 -10.27 10.07 -13.77
C ASN A 411 -10.02 11.57 -14.05
N PRO A 412 -8.77 12.08 -13.90
CA PRO A 412 -8.45 13.49 -14.13
C PRO A 412 -8.31 13.88 -15.61
N VAL A 413 -8.29 12.93 -16.56
CA VAL A 413 -8.03 13.21 -17.99
C VAL A 413 -8.88 14.35 -18.56
N PRO A 414 -10.20 14.47 -18.26
CA PRO A 414 -11.01 15.57 -18.77
C PRO A 414 -10.57 16.96 -18.34
N VAL A 415 -9.81 17.05 -17.22
CA VAL A 415 -9.33 18.29 -16.59
C VAL A 415 -7.83 18.22 -16.29
N SER A 416 -7.07 17.46 -17.07
CA SER A 416 -5.66 17.13 -16.79
C SER A 416 -4.79 18.36 -16.57
N ARG A 417 -5.01 19.43 -17.32
CA ARG A 417 -4.23 20.67 -17.22
C ARG A 417 -4.41 21.34 -15.85
N GLU A 418 -5.64 21.50 -15.42
CA GLU A 418 -6.00 22.10 -14.13
C GLU A 418 -5.57 21.16 -12.98
N TYR A 419 -5.72 19.85 -13.19
CA TYR A 419 -5.30 18.85 -12.23
C TYR A 419 -3.78 18.88 -12.01
N GLU A 420 -2.96 18.84 -13.06
CA GLU A 420 -1.50 18.94 -12.99
C GLU A 420 -1.05 20.24 -12.29
N ALA A 421 -1.68 21.36 -12.62
CA ALA A 421 -1.40 22.64 -11.97
C ALA A 421 -1.75 22.60 -10.46
N CYS A 422 -2.82 21.92 -10.07
CA CYS A 422 -3.17 21.72 -8.67
C CYS A 422 -2.17 20.80 -7.95
N CYS A 423 -1.68 19.72 -8.60
CA CYS A 423 -0.66 18.85 -8.03
C CYS A 423 0.65 19.63 -7.71
N GLU A 424 1.06 20.56 -8.57
CA GLU A 424 2.22 21.43 -8.26
C GLU A 424 2.00 22.29 -7.00
N VAL A 425 0.78 22.76 -6.77
CA VAL A 425 0.43 23.51 -5.55
C VAL A 425 0.42 22.56 -4.33
N TYR A 426 -0.12 21.35 -4.48
CA TYR A 426 -0.12 20.33 -3.44
C TYR A 426 1.30 20.02 -2.98
N ASP A 427 2.20 19.68 -3.90
CA ASP A 427 3.60 19.35 -3.62
C ASP A 427 4.34 20.49 -2.91
N LYS A 428 3.98 21.71 -3.25
CA LYS A 428 4.59 22.92 -2.64
C LYS A 428 4.20 23.13 -1.18
N TYR A 429 2.97 22.83 -0.80
CA TYR A 429 2.43 23.22 0.51
C TYR A 429 2.13 22.05 1.44
N THR A 430 1.61 20.93 0.94
CA THR A 430 1.06 19.85 1.76
C THR A 430 2.08 19.20 2.70
N PRO A 431 3.27 18.78 2.24
CA PRO A 431 4.24 18.15 3.13
C PRO A 431 4.63 19.06 4.30
N ALA A 432 4.83 20.34 4.02
CA ALA A 432 5.26 21.32 5.02
C ALA A 432 4.11 21.76 5.97
N LEU A 433 2.86 21.77 5.52
CA LEU A 433 1.69 21.98 6.37
C LEU A 433 1.43 20.76 7.27
N MET A 434 1.41 19.56 6.68
CA MET A 434 1.16 18.32 7.41
C MET A 434 2.27 17.95 8.41
N SER A 435 3.46 18.51 8.27
CA SER A 435 4.56 18.37 9.23
C SER A 435 4.68 19.57 10.20
N GLY A 436 3.81 20.57 10.08
CA GLY A 436 3.80 21.74 10.95
C GLY A 436 4.95 22.73 10.72
N VAL A 437 5.76 22.57 9.66
CA VAL A 437 6.91 23.43 9.38
C VAL A 437 6.50 24.84 8.98
N LEU A 438 5.39 24.97 8.24
CA LEU A 438 4.86 26.27 7.83
C LEU A 438 3.96 26.88 8.91
N GLU A 439 3.95 28.23 8.97
CA GLU A 439 2.93 28.99 9.70
C GLU A 439 1.56 28.72 9.08
N LEU A 440 0.62 28.18 9.87
CA LEU A 440 -0.60 27.57 9.37
C LEU A 440 -1.47 28.55 8.57
N GLU A 441 -1.97 29.62 9.20
CA GLU A 441 -2.93 30.53 8.57
C GLU A 441 -2.36 31.20 7.30
N PRO A 442 -1.13 31.80 7.32
CA PRO A 442 -0.58 32.42 6.12
C PRO A 442 -0.29 31.44 4.99
N ALA A 443 0.04 30.19 5.31
CA ALA A 443 0.31 29.15 4.30
C ALA A 443 -1.00 28.64 3.71
N LEU A 444 -2.02 28.39 4.51
CA LEU A 444 -3.36 27.99 4.05
C LEU A 444 -3.97 29.03 3.11
N GLU A 445 -3.92 30.31 3.47
CA GLU A 445 -4.50 31.36 2.61
C GLU A 445 -3.79 31.47 1.25
N ARG A 446 -2.46 31.39 1.26
CA ARG A 446 -1.68 31.37 0.00
C ARG A 446 -1.96 30.12 -0.82
N ALA A 447 -1.99 28.95 -0.21
CA ALA A 447 -2.29 27.71 -0.90
C ALA A 447 -3.69 27.75 -1.55
N LYS A 448 -4.71 28.20 -0.79
CA LYS A 448 -6.08 28.36 -1.32
C LYS A 448 -6.15 29.32 -2.51
N GLU A 449 -5.38 30.42 -2.48
CA GLU A 449 -5.32 31.37 -3.60
C GLU A 449 -4.66 30.73 -4.82
N GLU A 450 -3.49 30.08 -4.66
CA GLU A 450 -2.79 29.40 -5.75
C GLU A 450 -3.63 28.23 -6.31
N PHE A 451 -4.35 27.47 -5.47
CA PHE A 451 -5.28 26.45 -5.95
C PHE A 451 -6.44 27.01 -6.79
N ARG A 452 -7.00 28.17 -6.40
CA ARG A 452 -8.04 28.83 -7.23
C ARG A 452 -7.47 29.29 -8.58
N GLU A 453 -6.25 29.83 -8.61
CA GLU A 453 -5.56 30.20 -9.85
C GLU A 453 -5.24 28.98 -10.71
N ALA A 454 -4.89 27.85 -10.10
CA ALA A 454 -4.63 26.55 -10.76
C ALA A 454 -5.92 25.91 -11.32
N GLY A 455 -7.11 26.34 -10.86
CA GLY A 455 -8.40 25.85 -11.36
C GLY A 455 -9.01 24.71 -10.54
N ILE A 456 -8.75 24.65 -9.23
CA ILE A 456 -9.27 23.59 -8.35
C ILE A 456 -10.79 23.42 -8.43
N ASP A 457 -11.54 24.49 -8.62
CA ASP A 457 -13.01 24.44 -8.73
C ASP A 457 -13.45 23.61 -9.95
N ILE A 458 -12.68 23.66 -11.05
CA ILE A 458 -12.93 22.87 -12.27
C ILE A 458 -12.67 21.40 -11.98
N VAL A 459 -11.57 21.08 -11.28
CA VAL A 459 -11.25 19.70 -10.90
C VAL A 459 -12.29 19.12 -9.95
N ILE A 460 -12.67 19.87 -8.91
CA ILE A 460 -13.71 19.45 -7.94
C ILE A 460 -15.06 19.24 -8.63
N GLN A 461 -15.46 20.11 -9.55
CA GLN A 461 -16.71 19.97 -10.28
C GLN A 461 -16.70 18.70 -11.15
N GLU A 462 -15.62 18.42 -11.85
CA GLU A 462 -15.50 17.19 -12.67
C GLU A 462 -15.45 15.93 -11.78
N LYS A 463 -14.70 15.98 -10.68
CA LYS A 463 -14.64 14.87 -9.72
C LYS A 463 -16.01 14.57 -9.11
N GLN A 464 -16.78 15.61 -8.74
CA GLN A 464 -18.15 15.48 -8.25
C GLN A 464 -19.07 14.87 -9.33
N ARG A 465 -19.00 15.34 -10.57
CA ARG A 465 -19.80 14.82 -11.67
C ARG A 465 -19.56 13.32 -11.87
N GLN A 466 -18.31 12.90 -11.88
CA GLN A 466 -17.93 11.47 -12.00
C GLN A 466 -18.42 10.65 -10.80
N LEU A 467 -18.30 11.18 -9.58
CA LEU A 467 -18.79 10.54 -8.37
C LEU A 467 -20.31 10.37 -8.39
N ASP A 468 -21.06 11.39 -8.81
CA ASP A 468 -22.51 11.35 -8.90
C ASP A 468 -22.96 10.27 -9.90
N GLU A 469 -22.35 10.22 -11.08
CA GLU A 469 -22.61 9.18 -12.09
C GLU A 469 -22.29 7.75 -11.55
N TYR A 470 -21.18 7.60 -10.82
CA TYR A 470 -20.83 6.34 -10.19
C TYR A 470 -21.87 5.90 -9.16
N LEU A 471 -22.27 6.81 -8.26
CA LEU A 471 -23.25 6.51 -7.22
C LEU A 471 -24.63 6.19 -7.78
N GLU A 472 -25.08 6.87 -8.85
CA GLU A 472 -26.31 6.54 -9.59
C GLU A 472 -26.22 5.14 -10.22
N GLY A 473 -25.09 4.78 -10.81
CA GLY A 473 -24.82 3.47 -11.38
C GLY A 473 -24.86 2.35 -10.34
N VAL A 474 -24.29 2.56 -9.15
CA VAL A 474 -24.28 1.57 -8.05
C VAL A 474 -25.69 1.34 -7.48
N GLN A 475 -26.56 2.38 -7.43
CA GLN A 475 -27.95 2.25 -6.94
C GLN A 475 -28.86 1.51 -7.92
N SER A 476 -28.43 1.32 -9.16
CA SER A 476 -29.22 0.69 -10.24
C SER A 476 -29.01 -0.82 -10.32
N TYR A 477 -28.17 -1.38 -9.48
CA TYR A 477 -27.87 -2.82 -9.36
C TYR A 477 -28.29 -3.36 -7.96
#